data_6c5db9b0d322c90388b89c64222c8cb8
#
_entry.id   6c5db9b0d322c90388b89c64222c8cb8
#
_cell.length_a   1.000
_cell.length_b   1.000
_cell.length_c   1.000
_cell.angle_alpha   90.00
_cell.angle_beta   90.00
_cell.angle_gamma   90.00
#
_symmetry.space_group_name_H-M   'P 1'
#
loop_
_entity.id
_entity.type
_entity.pdbx_description
1 polymer ?
#
loop_
_entity_poly.entity_id
_entity_poly.type
_entity_poly.pdbx_seq_one_letter_code
_entity_poly.pdbx_strand_id
1 'polypeptide(L)'
;MYDGKQVLRFVNNYKTKDLYLIGNEMNKRIGTGNYDLKKTKFNVHYKDINNSNLYQEVKSILEDRNIEYSRKTKTNILNGVTFTSGPEFFMTLGLPFKETDRIYQSGDKKGQNILASDIKSKEDIPYDVTNYFNCCMKFLEDIVGKENIVMAQVHYDEDTPHIQAYFLPIVNEVKRKCYK
;
A
#
# COMPACT_ATOMS: atom_id res chain seq x y z
N MET A 1 -15.79 23.63 0.86
CA MET A 1 -16.02 22.17 0.70
C MET A 1 -14.79 21.61 0.00
N TYR A 2 -14.07 20.69 0.62
CA TYR A 2 -12.85 20.11 0.03
C TYR A 2 -13.27 19.17 -1.12
N ASP A 3 -12.81 19.45 -2.34
CA ASP A 3 -13.02 18.63 -3.54
C ASP A 3 -11.83 17.69 -3.83
N GLY A 4 -11.03 17.42 -2.82
CA GLY A 4 -9.81 16.64 -2.90
C GLY A 4 -10.03 15.23 -3.42
N LYS A 5 -9.25 14.88 -4.42
CA LYS A 5 -9.31 13.57 -5.07
C LYS A 5 -8.77 12.50 -4.14
N GLN A 6 -9.62 11.54 -3.76
CA GLN A 6 -9.17 10.27 -3.20
C GLN A 6 -8.50 9.47 -4.31
N VAL A 7 -7.33 8.91 -4.03
CA VAL A 7 -6.57 8.13 -5.01
C VAL A 7 -6.59 6.67 -4.59
N LEU A 8 -7.21 5.85 -5.42
CA LEU A 8 -7.12 4.40 -5.38
C LEU A 8 -6.36 3.95 -6.63
N ARG A 9 -5.18 3.41 -6.45
CA ARG A 9 -4.34 2.94 -7.54
C ARG A 9 -4.05 1.46 -7.38
N PHE A 10 -4.50 0.66 -8.32
CA PHE A 10 -4.09 -0.74 -8.44
C PHE A 10 -2.80 -0.83 -9.27
N VAL A 11 -1.83 -1.57 -8.75
CA VAL A 11 -0.62 -1.95 -9.47
C VAL A 11 -0.66 -3.47 -9.66
N ASN A 12 -0.87 -3.86 -10.90
CA ASN A 12 -1.03 -5.27 -11.25
C ASN A 12 0.29 -5.85 -11.76
N ASN A 13 0.39 -7.18 -11.72
CA ASN A 13 1.38 -7.96 -12.46
C ASN A 13 2.73 -8.14 -11.77
N TYR A 14 2.75 -8.31 -10.46
CA TYR A 14 3.97 -8.73 -9.79
C TYR A 14 4.26 -10.22 -10.04
N LYS A 15 5.49 -10.48 -10.49
CA LYS A 15 6.04 -11.80 -10.73
C LYS A 15 6.89 -12.22 -9.54
N THR A 16 7.23 -13.50 -9.48
CA THR A 16 8.08 -14.04 -8.41
C THR A 16 9.33 -13.23 -8.12
N LYS A 17 10.02 -12.71 -9.14
CA LYS A 17 11.22 -11.88 -8.97
C LYS A 17 10.97 -10.55 -8.26
N ASP A 18 9.78 -9.99 -8.43
CA ASP A 18 9.43 -8.67 -7.89
C ASP A 18 9.15 -8.75 -6.38
N LEU A 19 8.79 -9.93 -5.86
CA LEU A 19 8.43 -10.13 -4.45
C LEU A 19 9.58 -9.83 -3.48
N TYR A 20 10.81 -10.08 -3.88
CA TYR A 20 11.98 -9.76 -3.05
C TYR A 20 12.19 -8.25 -2.92
N LEU A 21 12.00 -7.52 -4.02
CA LEU A 21 12.14 -6.06 -4.04
C LEU A 21 11.04 -5.41 -3.19
N ILE A 22 9.78 -5.84 -3.38
CA ILE A 22 8.64 -5.36 -2.61
C ILE A 22 8.85 -5.62 -1.11
N GLY A 23 9.22 -6.83 -0.72
CA GLY A 23 9.43 -7.18 0.67
C GLY A 23 10.56 -6.39 1.34
N ASN A 24 11.63 -6.09 0.61
CA ASN A 24 12.72 -5.26 1.10
C ASN A 24 12.30 -3.79 1.25
N GLU A 25 11.56 -3.25 0.29
CA GLU A 25 11.06 -1.88 0.34
C GLU A 25 10.09 -1.69 1.51
N MET A 26 9.11 -2.56 1.63
CA MET A 26 8.07 -2.47 2.67
C MET A 26 8.62 -2.65 4.09
N ASN A 27 9.43 -3.68 4.31
CA ASN A 27 9.84 -4.06 5.68
C ASN A 27 11.17 -3.44 6.12
N LYS A 28 12.07 -3.18 5.18
CA LYS A 28 13.44 -2.74 5.50
C LYS A 28 13.75 -1.34 5.02
N ARG A 29 12.88 -0.74 4.25
CA ARG A 29 13.14 0.56 3.60
C ARG A 29 14.51 0.58 2.90
N ILE A 30 14.87 -0.54 2.25
CA ILE A 30 16.08 -0.65 1.45
C ILE A 30 15.71 -0.34 -0.01
N GLY A 31 16.30 0.71 -0.54
CA GLY A 31 16.06 1.14 -1.91
C GLY A 31 16.34 2.63 -2.11
N THR A 32 15.98 3.14 -3.27
CA THR A 32 16.13 4.55 -3.65
C THR A 32 14.85 5.36 -3.38
N GLY A 33 13.98 4.87 -2.50
CA GLY A 33 12.72 5.51 -2.14
C GLY A 33 12.91 6.86 -1.45
N ASN A 34 11.97 7.76 -1.64
CA ASN A 34 11.99 9.10 -1.05
C ASN A 34 11.31 9.07 0.34
N TYR A 35 11.95 8.41 1.31
CA TYR A 35 11.44 8.26 2.66
C TYR A 35 12.40 8.81 3.72
N ASP A 36 11.82 9.33 4.81
CA ASP A 36 12.56 9.79 6.00
C ASP A 36 12.65 8.65 7.02
N LEU A 37 13.82 8.02 7.11
CA LEU A 37 14.07 6.90 8.04
C LEU A 37 13.77 7.23 9.51
N LYS A 38 13.83 8.52 9.92
CA LYS A 38 13.48 8.94 11.27
C LYS A 38 11.98 8.79 11.55
N LYS A 39 11.17 8.82 10.50
CA LYS A 39 9.71 8.68 10.58
C LYS A 39 9.24 7.24 10.38
N THR A 40 10.08 6.32 9.91
CA THR A 40 9.70 4.91 9.65
C THR A 40 9.10 4.23 10.91
N LYS A 41 9.52 4.65 12.10
CA LYS A 41 8.95 4.18 13.38
C LYS A 41 7.46 4.53 13.59
N PHE A 42 6.92 5.43 12.79
CA PHE A 42 5.49 5.82 12.83
C PHE A 42 4.64 5.03 11.83
N ASN A 43 5.27 4.29 10.91
CA ASN A 43 4.54 3.42 9.98
C ASN A 43 3.70 2.41 10.77
N VAL A 44 2.50 2.12 10.25
CA VAL A 44 1.55 1.24 10.91
C VAL A 44 1.33 0.00 10.06
N HIS A 45 1.60 -1.16 10.62
CA HIS A 45 1.39 -2.44 9.98
C HIS A 45 -0.02 -2.95 10.26
N TYR A 46 -0.83 -3.09 9.25
CA TYR A 46 -2.15 -3.73 9.33
C TYR A 46 -2.05 -5.24 9.16
N LYS A 47 -1.10 -5.67 8.35
CA LYS A 47 -0.78 -7.09 8.18
C LYS A 47 0.70 -7.23 7.83
N ASP A 48 1.40 -8.00 8.62
CA ASP A 48 2.79 -8.40 8.39
C ASP A 48 2.87 -9.79 7.76
N ILE A 49 4.01 -10.08 7.16
CA ILE A 49 4.34 -11.43 6.71
C ILE A 49 4.87 -12.26 7.90
N ASN A 50 4.49 -13.54 7.95
CA ASN A 50 4.94 -14.48 8.97
C ASN A 50 6.25 -15.17 8.61
N ASN A 51 6.57 -15.21 7.33
CA ASN A 51 7.76 -15.86 6.79
C ASN A 51 8.96 -14.91 6.66
N SER A 52 10.13 -15.44 6.39
CA SER A 52 11.39 -14.68 6.30
C SER A 52 11.38 -13.61 5.19
N ASN A 53 10.55 -13.78 4.17
CA ASN A 53 10.38 -12.83 3.09
C ASN A 53 9.03 -13.03 2.38
N LEU A 54 8.63 -12.03 1.60
CA LEU A 54 7.34 -12.00 0.89
C LEU A 54 7.16 -13.19 -0.07
N TYR A 55 8.24 -13.65 -0.71
CA TYR A 55 8.15 -14.81 -1.60
C TYR A 55 7.76 -16.08 -0.85
N GLN A 56 8.36 -16.34 0.29
CA GLN A 56 8.04 -17.51 1.12
C GLN A 56 6.63 -17.39 1.70
N GLU A 57 6.20 -16.19 2.08
CA GLU A 57 4.83 -15.95 2.55
C GLU A 57 3.80 -16.29 1.47
N VAL A 58 3.95 -15.73 0.27
CA VAL A 58 3.05 -16.02 -0.86
C VAL A 58 3.05 -17.51 -1.21
N LYS A 59 4.22 -18.12 -1.24
CA LYS A 59 4.37 -19.54 -1.53
C LYS A 59 3.65 -20.41 -0.51
N SER A 60 3.85 -20.17 0.78
CA SER A 60 3.18 -20.89 1.87
C SER A 60 1.67 -20.80 1.76
N ILE A 61 1.13 -19.57 1.57
CA ILE A 61 -0.32 -19.37 1.46
C ILE A 61 -0.91 -20.16 0.26
N LEU A 62 -0.22 -20.18 -0.88
CA LEU A 62 -0.70 -20.90 -2.06
C LEU A 62 -0.64 -22.41 -1.87
N GLU A 63 0.42 -22.92 -1.25
CA GLU A 63 0.60 -24.36 -0.92
C GLU A 63 -0.48 -24.81 0.10
N ASP A 64 -0.70 -24.07 1.18
CA ASP A 64 -1.70 -24.37 2.21
C ASP A 64 -3.13 -24.43 1.66
N ARG A 65 -3.39 -23.67 0.60
CA ARG A 65 -4.70 -23.63 -0.08
C ARG A 65 -4.78 -24.57 -1.28
N ASN A 66 -3.75 -25.36 -1.55
CA ASN A 66 -3.66 -26.23 -2.73
C ASN A 66 -3.88 -25.48 -4.05
N ILE A 67 -3.39 -24.24 -4.15
CA ILE A 67 -3.49 -23.42 -5.36
C ILE A 67 -2.25 -23.64 -6.22
N GLU A 68 -2.45 -24.27 -7.38
CA GLU A 68 -1.40 -24.42 -8.37
C GLU A 68 -1.20 -23.12 -9.17
N TYR A 69 0.03 -22.72 -9.35
CA TYR A 69 0.39 -21.59 -10.20
C TYR A 69 1.58 -21.93 -11.09
N SER A 70 1.57 -21.39 -12.31
CA SER A 70 2.67 -21.60 -13.24
C SER A 70 3.90 -20.78 -12.86
N ARG A 71 5.00 -21.45 -12.54
CA ARG A 71 6.29 -20.79 -12.29
C ARG A 71 6.95 -20.28 -13.58
N LYS A 72 6.52 -20.79 -14.73
CA LYS A 72 7.26 -20.59 -16.01
C LYS A 72 6.97 -19.28 -16.70
N THR A 73 5.93 -18.53 -16.32
CA THR A 73 5.56 -17.34 -17.10
C THR A 73 4.83 -16.28 -16.28
N LYS A 74 4.54 -15.33 -16.86
CA LYS A 74 3.59 -14.19 -16.91
C LYS A 74 2.38 -14.23 -15.94
N THR A 75 2.23 -15.27 -15.09
CA THR A 75 1.15 -15.36 -14.11
C THR A 75 1.37 -14.34 -13.03
N ASN A 76 0.38 -13.48 -12.84
CA ASN A 76 0.35 -12.58 -11.72
C ASN A 76 0.07 -13.38 -10.45
N ILE A 77 0.99 -13.35 -9.54
CA ILE A 77 0.85 -14.04 -8.25
C ILE A 77 0.53 -13.09 -7.12
N LEU A 78 0.73 -11.79 -7.35
CA LEU A 78 0.47 -10.75 -6.37
C LEU A 78 0.02 -9.48 -7.08
N ASN A 79 -0.97 -8.80 -6.51
CA ASN A 79 -1.38 -7.46 -6.90
C ASN A 79 -1.10 -6.49 -5.77
N GLY A 80 -0.80 -5.25 -6.13
CA GLY A 80 -0.64 -4.16 -5.18
C GLY A 80 -1.77 -3.14 -5.30
N VAL A 81 -2.06 -2.48 -4.22
CA VAL A 81 -2.99 -1.34 -4.17
C VAL A 81 -2.43 -0.26 -3.26
N THR A 82 -2.60 0.99 -3.68
CA THR A 82 -2.27 2.15 -2.86
C THR A 82 -3.51 3.00 -2.66
N PHE A 83 -3.79 3.36 -1.41
CA PHE A 83 -4.82 4.33 -1.04
C PHE A 83 -4.13 5.56 -0.46
N THR A 84 -4.46 6.71 -1.00
CA THR A 84 -3.96 8.00 -0.52
C THR A 84 -4.91 9.13 -0.90
N SER A 85 -4.56 10.35 -0.49
CA SER A 85 -5.18 11.60 -0.92
C SER A 85 -4.11 12.69 -1.01
N GLY A 86 -4.48 13.88 -1.46
CA GLY A 86 -3.58 15.02 -1.45
C GLY A 86 -3.25 15.49 -0.01
N PRO A 87 -2.12 16.22 0.17
CA PRO A 87 -1.78 16.80 1.46
C PRO A 87 -2.91 17.64 2.06
N GLU A 88 -3.62 18.38 1.23
CA GLU A 88 -4.72 19.26 1.65
C GLU A 88 -5.84 18.49 2.37
N PHE A 89 -6.16 17.28 1.89
CA PHE A 89 -7.13 16.41 2.56
C PHE A 89 -6.67 16.03 3.96
N PHE A 90 -5.44 15.56 4.10
CA PHE A 90 -4.91 15.17 5.40
C PHE A 90 -4.78 16.35 6.37
N MET A 91 -4.50 17.56 5.84
CA MET A 91 -4.53 18.79 6.63
C MET A 91 -5.93 19.09 7.18
N THR A 92 -7.00 18.83 6.42
CA THR A 92 -8.38 18.97 6.94
C THR A 92 -8.70 17.99 8.06
N LEU A 93 -8.00 16.86 8.12
CA LEU A 93 -8.08 15.87 9.19
C LEU A 93 -7.14 16.20 10.38
N GLY A 94 -6.43 17.33 10.31
CA GLY A 94 -5.54 17.81 11.37
C GLY A 94 -4.11 17.27 11.31
N LEU A 95 -3.71 16.55 10.24
CA LEU A 95 -2.32 16.10 10.11
C LEU A 95 -1.41 17.29 9.77
N PRO A 96 -0.29 17.48 10.50
CA PRO A 96 0.62 18.60 10.23
C PRO A 96 1.44 18.35 8.95
N PHE A 97 1.61 19.40 8.15
CA PHE A 97 2.44 19.45 6.97
C PHE A 97 3.36 20.65 6.99
N LYS A 98 4.48 20.54 6.30
CA LYS A 98 5.42 21.66 6.05
C LYS A 98 5.86 21.67 4.60
N GLU A 99 6.26 22.83 4.12
CA GLU A 99 6.93 22.98 2.83
C GLU A 99 8.33 22.36 2.88
N THR A 100 8.70 21.75 1.78
CA THR A 100 10.08 21.27 1.54
C THR A 100 10.78 22.17 0.54
N ASP A 101 12.11 22.06 0.45
CA ASP A 101 12.92 22.76 -0.57
C ASP A 101 12.72 22.19 -2.00
N ARG A 102 11.97 21.10 -2.14
CA ARG A 102 11.65 20.46 -3.41
C ARG A 102 10.42 21.09 -4.03
N ILE A 103 10.43 21.22 -5.36
CA ILE A 103 9.35 21.79 -6.13
C ILE A 103 8.73 20.78 -7.09
N TYR A 104 7.45 20.93 -7.36
CA TYR A 104 6.76 20.16 -8.40
C TYR A 104 7.33 20.51 -9.77
N GLN A 105 7.75 19.49 -10.53
CA GLN A 105 8.36 19.66 -11.85
C GLN A 105 7.34 19.72 -12.98
N SER A 106 6.09 19.29 -12.74
CA SER A 106 5.03 19.22 -13.76
C SER A 106 3.64 19.30 -13.11
N GLY A 107 2.60 19.35 -13.95
CA GLY A 107 1.20 19.43 -13.51
C GLY A 107 0.79 20.82 -13.03
N ASP A 108 -0.41 20.92 -12.47
CA ASP A 108 -1.03 22.19 -12.05
C ASP A 108 -0.28 22.90 -10.90
N LYS A 109 0.50 22.14 -10.14
CA LYS A 109 1.32 22.65 -9.01
C LYS A 109 2.77 22.93 -9.40
N LYS A 110 3.11 22.91 -10.69
CA LYS A 110 4.50 23.17 -11.15
C LYS A 110 5.07 24.46 -10.57
N GLY A 111 6.27 24.36 -9.99
CA GLY A 111 6.98 25.48 -9.37
C GLY A 111 6.58 25.77 -7.92
N GLN A 112 5.55 25.13 -7.38
CA GLN A 112 5.19 25.20 -5.97
C GLN A 112 6.06 24.25 -5.15
N ASN A 113 6.27 24.56 -3.87
CA ASN A 113 6.96 23.67 -2.95
C ASN A 113 6.15 22.40 -2.69
N ILE A 114 6.84 21.26 -2.62
CA ILE A 114 6.21 20.00 -2.22
C ILE A 114 5.94 20.05 -0.72
N LEU A 115 4.70 19.71 -0.33
CA LEU A 115 4.33 19.55 1.06
C LEU A 115 4.68 18.14 1.54
N ALA A 116 5.29 18.05 2.70
CA ALA A 116 5.55 16.78 3.38
C ALA A 116 4.95 16.79 4.79
N SER A 117 4.45 15.63 5.23
CA SER A 117 3.94 15.47 6.60
C SER A 117 5.02 15.83 7.62
N ASP A 118 4.67 16.62 8.65
CA ASP A 118 5.61 17.06 9.72
C ASP A 118 5.37 16.30 11.03
N ILE A 119 5.25 14.98 10.94
CA ILE A 119 5.06 14.08 12.08
C ILE A 119 6.39 13.95 12.84
N LYS A 120 6.36 14.23 14.15
CA LYS A 120 7.51 14.12 15.07
C LYS A 120 7.26 13.05 16.13
N SER A 121 5.99 12.78 16.42
CA SER A 121 5.55 11.80 17.41
C SER A 121 4.28 11.07 16.93
N LYS A 122 3.87 10.01 17.62
CA LYS A 122 2.60 9.31 17.31
C LYS A 122 1.38 10.16 17.60
N GLU A 123 1.48 11.06 18.54
CA GLU A 123 0.42 11.98 18.95
C GLU A 123 0.10 13.02 17.86
N ASP A 124 1.04 13.24 16.93
CA ASP A 124 0.82 14.13 15.77
C ASP A 124 -0.08 13.49 14.71
N ILE A 125 -0.40 12.20 14.84
CA ILE A 125 -1.29 11.47 13.91
C ILE A 125 -2.71 11.54 14.46
N PRO A 126 -3.60 12.35 13.87
CA PRO A 126 -4.98 12.48 14.35
C PRO A 126 -5.76 11.17 14.22
N TYR A 127 -6.73 10.99 15.10
CA TYR A 127 -7.66 9.87 15.05
C TYR A 127 -8.35 9.75 13.68
N ASP A 128 -8.77 10.86 13.08
CA ASP A 128 -9.47 10.87 11.80
C ASP A 128 -8.60 10.37 10.64
N VAL A 129 -7.28 10.63 10.69
CA VAL A 129 -6.33 10.05 9.72
C VAL A 129 -6.23 8.53 9.89
N THR A 130 -6.15 8.08 11.15
CA THR A 130 -6.14 6.64 11.45
C THR A 130 -7.45 5.98 11.00
N ASN A 131 -8.58 6.62 11.27
CA ASN A 131 -9.91 6.13 10.87
C ASN A 131 -10.07 6.08 9.34
N TYR A 132 -9.56 7.08 8.61
CA TYR A 132 -9.52 7.05 7.15
C TYR A 132 -8.82 5.78 6.62
N PHE A 133 -7.65 5.46 7.15
CA PHE A 133 -6.93 4.27 6.74
C PHE A 133 -7.60 2.96 7.18
N ASN A 134 -8.26 2.94 8.34
CA ASN A 134 -9.09 1.80 8.77
C ASN A 134 -10.23 1.54 7.77
N CYS A 135 -10.89 2.60 7.31
CA CYS A 135 -11.93 2.49 6.28
C CYS A 135 -11.38 1.97 4.94
N CYS A 136 -10.20 2.45 4.52
CA CYS A 136 -9.54 1.95 3.32
C CYS A 136 -9.22 0.44 3.42
N MET A 137 -8.71 -0.01 4.58
CA MET A 137 -8.43 -1.42 4.79
C MET A 137 -9.69 -2.27 4.79
N LYS A 138 -10.73 -1.81 5.48
CA LYS A 138 -12.03 -2.50 5.47
C LYS A 138 -12.60 -2.62 4.06
N PHE A 139 -12.54 -1.56 3.28
CA PHE A 139 -12.95 -1.56 1.87
C PHE A 139 -12.15 -2.58 1.05
N LEU A 140 -10.84 -2.66 1.25
CA LEU A 140 -10.01 -3.65 0.57
C LEU A 140 -10.39 -5.08 0.98
N GLU A 141 -10.58 -5.34 2.28
CA GLU A 141 -11.02 -6.64 2.81
C GLU A 141 -12.35 -7.08 2.20
N ASP A 142 -13.30 -6.16 2.05
CA ASP A 142 -14.61 -6.43 1.47
C ASP A 142 -14.54 -6.79 -0.03
N ILE A 143 -13.56 -6.25 -0.77
CA ILE A 143 -13.40 -6.52 -2.21
C ILE A 143 -12.61 -7.78 -2.49
N VAL A 144 -11.45 -7.95 -1.81
CA VAL A 144 -10.52 -9.02 -2.16
C VAL A 144 -10.59 -10.23 -1.24
N GLY A 145 -11.27 -10.11 -0.11
CA GLY A 145 -11.25 -11.06 1.00
C GLY A 145 -10.03 -10.84 1.91
N LYS A 146 -10.29 -10.77 3.21
CA LYS A 146 -9.24 -10.55 4.23
C LYS A 146 -8.12 -11.59 4.16
N GLU A 147 -8.47 -12.82 3.87
CA GLU A 147 -7.57 -13.95 3.75
C GLU A 147 -6.60 -13.82 2.56
N ASN A 148 -7.00 -13.09 1.51
CA ASN A 148 -6.18 -12.87 0.32
C ASN A 148 -5.17 -11.72 0.48
N ILE A 149 -5.35 -10.85 1.47
CA ILE A 149 -4.36 -9.81 1.78
C ILE A 149 -3.13 -10.48 2.36
N VAL A 150 -1.97 -10.22 1.79
CA VAL A 150 -0.68 -10.79 2.22
C VAL A 150 0.06 -9.85 3.14
N MET A 151 0.09 -8.58 2.80
CA MET A 151 0.80 -7.53 3.55
C MET A 151 0.10 -6.19 3.34
N ALA A 152 0.02 -5.37 4.39
CA ALA A 152 -0.52 -4.03 4.32
C ALA A 152 0.09 -3.11 5.37
N GLN A 153 0.52 -1.93 4.94
CA GLN A 153 1.19 -0.96 5.80
C GLN A 153 0.81 0.47 5.43
N VAL A 154 0.62 1.32 6.43
CA VAL A 154 0.57 2.78 6.26
C VAL A 154 1.97 3.34 6.37
N HIS A 155 2.37 4.09 5.37
CA HIS A 155 3.63 4.81 5.31
C HIS A 155 3.42 6.26 5.72
N TYR A 156 4.00 6.64 6.86
CA TYR A 156 4.08 8.03 7.34
C TYR A 156 5.45 8.65 7.11
N ASP A 157 6.39 7.86 6.63
CA ASP A 157 7.79 8.25 6.38
C ASP A 157 8.03 8.81 4.97
N GLU A 158 6.98 8.97 4.18
CA GLU A 158 7.00 9.62 2.87
C GLU A 158 6.31 10.98 2.93
N ASP A 159 6.35 11.74 1.83
CA ASP A 159 5.79 13.10 1.81
C ASP A 159 4.32 13.13 2.20
N THR A 160 3.54 12.24 1.61
CA THR A 160 2.09 12.13 1.88
C THR A 160 1.77 10.72 2.37
N PRO A 161 1.07 10.59 3.50
CA PRO A 161 0.68 9.29 4.02
C PRO A 161 -0.16 8.49 3.04
N HIS A 162 0.11 7.19 2.98
CA HIS A 162 -0.65 6.27 2.14
C HIS A 162 -0.61 4.85 2.69
N ILE A 163 -1.66 4.07 2.40
CA ILE A 163 -1.59 2.62 2.56
C ILE A 163 -1.01 2.02 1.29
N GLN A 164 -0.06 1.13 1.46
CA GLN A 164 0.36 0.19 0.44
C GLN A 164 0.02 -1.22 0.90
N ALA A 165 -0.79 -1.93 0.11
CA ALA A 165 -1.21 -3.28 0.43
C ALA A 165 -1.00 -4.21 -0.77
N TYR A 166 -0.76 -5.49 -0.46
CA TYR A 166 -0.54 -6.54 -1.44
C TYR A 166 -1.45 -7.72 -1.16
N PHE A 167 -2.06 -8.27 -2.21
CA PHE A 167 -3.03 -9.35 -2.10
C PHE A 167 -2.90 -10.36 -3.25
N LEU A 168 -3.33 -11.59 -2.98
CA LEU A 168 -3.39 -12.65 -3.98
C LEU A 168 -4.61 -12.44 -4.87
N PRO A 169 -4.46 -12.39 -6.20
CA PRO A 169 -5.58 -12.24 -7.13
C PRO A 169 -6.31 -13.58 -7.34
N ILE A 170 -6.83 -14.15 -6.26
CA ILE A 170 -7.54 -15.43 -6.30
C ILE A 170 -9.00 -15.15 -6.62
N VAL A 171 -9.49 -15.78 -7.70
CA VAL A 171 -10.89 -15.74 -8.11
C VAL A 171 -11.47 -17.14 -7.97
N ASN A 172 -12.52 -17.30 -7.21
CA ASN A 172 -13.29 -18.54 -7.16
C ASN A 172 -14.14 -18.65 -8.43
N GLU A 173 -13.63 -19.30 -9.47
CA GLU A 173 -14.41 -19.59 -10.66
C GLU A 173 -15.42 -20.70 -10.35
N VAL A 174 -16.70 -20.34 -10.33
CA VAL A 174 -17.76 -21.34 -10.49
C VAL A 174 -17.74 -21.79 -11.95
N LYS A 175 -17.16 -22.94 -12.24
CA LYS A 175 -17.23 -23.54 -13.58
C LYS A 175 -18.70 -23.73 -13.93
N ARG A 176 -19.26 -22.83 -14.73
CA ARG A 176 -20.57 -23.06 -15.35
C ARG A 176 -20.43 -24.26 -16.27
N LYS A 177 -21.06 -25.38 -15.92
CA LYS A 177 -21.22 -26.51 -16.85
C LYS A 177 -22.03 -25.98 -18.03
N CYS A 178 -21.39 -25.77 -19.16
CA CYS A 178 -22.10 -25.58 -20.41
C CYS A 178 -22.76 -26.93 -20.74
N TYR A 179 -24.05 -27.03 -20.52
CA TYR A 179 -24.84 -28.13 -21.12
C TYR A 179 -24.86 -27.84 -22.63
N LYS A 180 -24.26 -28.75 -23.39
CA LYS A 180 -24.43 -28.83 -24.85
C LYS A 180 -25.78 -29.45 -25.16
#